data_b6421008a6f4e69828499b94a8952df0
#
_entry.id   b6421008a6f4e69828499b94a8952df0
#
_cell.length_a   1.000
_cell.length_b   1.000
_cell.length_c   1.000
_cell.angle_alpha   90.00
_cell.angle_beta   90.00
_cell.angle_gamma   90.00
#
_symmetry.space_group_name_H-M   'P 1'
#
loop_
_entity.id
_entity.type
_entity.pdbx_description
1 polymer ?
#
loop_
_entity_poly.entity_id
_entity_poly.type
_entity_poly.pdbx_seq_one_letter_code
_entity_poly.pdbx_strand_id
1 'polypeptide(L)'
;MLNSEYLFKAKIVQMILMKENVETIKALSHHYDVDIPRLKVGMPKRYSKKVGCYVSKTKTMHVMNQEYLDNPFVILHEFYHHLRTQDREHRGTEKYANKFAEEFIEAFKTLQEMS
;
A
#
# COMPACT_ATOMS: atom_id res chain seq x y z
N MET A 1 5.46 1.01 24.78
CA MET A 1 6.32 0.04 24.07
C MET A 1 5.73 -0.27 22.70
N LEU A 2 6.55 -0.25 21.66
CA LEU A 2 6.09 -0.54 20.30
C LEU A 2 6.10 -2.05 20.07
N ASN A 3 5.01 -2.57 19.52
CA ASN A 3 4.92 -4.00 19.20
C ASN A 3 5.45 -4.28 17.79
N SER A 4 5.55 -5.56 17.45
CA SER A 4 6.11 -5.96 16.14
C SER A 4 5.26 -5.49 14.96
N GLU A 5 3.95 -5.41 15.13
CA GLU A 5 3.05 -4.92 14.08
C GLU A 5 3.34 -3.45 13.78
N TYR A 6 3.54 -2.67 14.81
CA TYR A 6 3.84 -1.25 14.68
C TYR A 6 5.17 -1.03 13.94
N LEU A 7 6.18 -1.82 14.33
CA LEU A 7 7.50 -1.74 13.69
C LEU A 7 7.44 -2.19 12.24
N PHE A 8 6.64 -3.20 11.94
CA PHE A 8 6.45 -3.64 10.56
C PHE A 8 5.87 -2.52 9.71
N LYS A 9 4.82 -1.85 10.21
CA LYS A 9 4.19 -0.75 9.47
C LYS A 9 5.17 0.38 9.17
N ALA A 10 5.95 0.77 10.19
CA ALA A 10 6.95 1.82 10.00
C ALA A 10 8.00 1.43 8.97
N LYS A 11 8.44 0.18 9.01
CA LYS A 11 9.45 -0.31 8.05
C LYS A 11 8.91 -0.32 6.61
N ILE A 12 7.65 -0.69 6.42
CA ILE A 12 7.03 -0.67 5.09
C ILE A 12 7.07 0.74 4.50
N VAL A 13 6.71 1.74 5.30
CA VAL A 13 6.73 3.13 4.82
C VAL A 13 8.16 3.52 4.43
N GLN A 14 9.13 3.17 5.24
CA GLN A 14 10.54 3.45 4.95
C GLN A 14 10.96 2.80 3.61
N MET A 15 10.58 1.55 3.39
CA MET A 15 10.89 0.86 2.14
C MET A 15 10.28 1.55 0.92
N ILE A 16 9.04 2.02 1.05
CA ILE A 16 8.40 2.76 -0.04
C ILE A 16 9.17 4.04 -0.35
N LEU A 17 9.52 4.79 0.68
CA LEU A 17 10.27 6.03 0.51
C LEU A 17 11.66 5.80 -0.09
N MET A 18 12.24 4.64 0.15
CA MET A 18 13.53 4.27 -0.42
C MET A 18 13.41 3.61 -1.79
N LYS A 19 12.21 3.63 -2.36
CA LYS A 19 11.93 3.12 -3.72
C LYS A 19 12.15 1.61 -3.88
N GLU A 20 11.99 0.87 -2.79
CA GLU A 20 12.11 -0.59 -2.81
C GLU A 20 10.75 -1.21 -3.11
N ASN A 21 10.20 -0.92 -4.27
CA ASN A 21 8.83 -1.27 -4.62
C ASN A 21 8.56 -2.77 -4.61
N VAL A 22 9.41 -3.54 -5.26
CA VAL A 22 9.23 -4.99 -5.37
C VAL A 22 9.28 -5.63 -3.99
N GLU A 23 10.28 -5.28 -3.19
CA GLU A 23 10.44 -5.84 -1.86
C GLU A 23 9.30 -5.44 -0.93
N THR A 24 8.82 -4.20 -1.06
CA THR A 24 7.70 -3.71 -0.26
C THR A 24 6.43 -4.52 -0.52
N ILE A 25 6.09 -4.72 -1.80
CA ILE A 25 4.88 -5.45 -2.18
C ILE A 25 4.98 -6.90 -1.72
N LYS A 26 6.15 -7.51 -1.86
CA LYS A 26 6.38 -8.88 -1.38
C LYS A 26 6.21 -8.97 0.15
N ALA A 27 6.79 -8.03 0.89
CA ALA A 27 6.70 -8.01 2.34
C ALA A 27 5.26 -7.88 2.82
N LEU A 28 4.51 -6.96 2.20
CA LEU A 28 3.09 -6.77 2.52
C LEU A 28 2.29 -8.03 2.22
N SER A 29 2.50 -8.61 1.05
CA SER A 29 1.75 -9.79 0.63
C SER A 29 2.04 -10.99 1.53
N HIS A 30 3.29 -11.16 1.92
CA HIS A 30 3.69 -12.22 2.84
C HIS A 30 3.06 -12.01 4.22
N HIS A 31 3.10 -10.79 4.72
CA HIS A 31 2.58 -10.47 6.06
C HIS A 31 1.09 -10.78 6.17
N TYR A 32 0.32 -10.45 5.14
CA TYR A 32 -1.13 -10.66 5.12
C TYR A 32 -1.55 -11.98 4.48
N ASP A 33 -0.60 -12.78 4.03
CA ASP A 33 -0.84 -14.08 3.42
C ASP A 33 -1.78 -13.99 2.22
N VAL A 34 -1.44 -13.13 1.29
CA VAL A 34 -2.19 -12.92 0.04
C VAL A 34 -1.26 -13.01 -1.16
N ASP A 35 -1.84 -13.18 -2.35
CA ASP A 35 -1.07 -13.18 -3.59
C ASP A 35 -0.34 -11.85 -3.78
N ILE A 36 0.78 -11.90 -4.47
CA ILE A 36 1.56 -10.70 -4.76
C ILE A 36 0.91 -9.97 -5.96
N PRO A 37 0.40 -8.75 -5.77
CA PRO A 37 -0.20 -8.01 -6.89
C PRO A 37 0.89 -7.44 -7.79
N ARG A 38 0.51 -7.12 -9.02
CA ARG A 38 1.39 -6.40 -9.93
C ARG A 38 1.33 -4.91 -9.61
N LEU A 39 2.40 -4.21 -9.90
CA LEU A 39 2.47 -2.76 -9.75
C LEU A 39 2.89 -2.17 -11.09
N LYS A 40 2.05 -1.33 -11.66
CA LYS A 40 2.31 -0.71 -12.97
C LYS A 40 2.20 0.80 -12.91
N VAL A 41 3.07 1.46 -13.67
CA VAL A 41 2.99 2.89 -13.90
C VAL A 41 2.12 3.11 -15.13
N GLY A 42 1.14 4.00 -15.03
CA GLY A 42 0.18 4.28 -16.09
C GLY A 42 -1.21 3.81 -15.69
N MET A 43 -2.20 4.66 -15.94
CA MET A 43 -3.57 4.38 -15.55
C MET A 43 -4.38 3.77 -16.68
N PRO A 44 -5.29 2.81 -16.35
CA PRO A 44 -6.28 2.37 -17.34
C PRO A 44 -7.14 3.55 -17.78
N LYS A 45 -7.66 3.49 -18.99
CA LYS A 45 -8.51 4.56 -19.56
C LYS A 45 -9.61 5.02 -18.61
N ARG A 46 -10.28 4.06 -17.97
CA ARG A 46 -11.39 4.34 -17.07
C ARG A 46 -11.00 5.20 -15.87
N TYR A 47 -9.76 5.13 -15.46
CA TYR A 47 -9.27 5.82 -14.26
C TYR A 47 -8.20 6.84 -14.55
N SER A 48 -8.15 7.38 -15.76
CA SER A 48 -7.09 8.27 -16.21
C SER A 48 -6.92 9.54 -15.38
N LYS A 49 -7.95 9.95 -14.62
CA LYS A 49 -7.90 11.16 -13.79
C LYS A 49 -7.53 10.89 -12.34
N LYS A 50 -7.30 9.63 -11.98
CA LYS A 50 -6.92 9.26 -10.60
C LYS A 50 -5.42 9.07 -10.50
N VAL A 51 -4.88 9.27 -9.28
CA VAL A 51 -3.44 9.07 -9.05
C VAL A 51 -3.08 7.60 -8.87
N GLY A 52 -4.05 6.79 -8.48
CA GLY A 52 -3.86 5.34 -8.35
C GLY A 52 -5.18 4.61 -8.46
N CYS A 53 -5.11 3.33 -8.77
CA CYS A 53 -6.29 2.46 -8.75
C CYS A 53 -5.85 1.01 -8.63
N TYR A 54 -6.78 0.15 -8.26
CA TYR A 54 -6.55 -1.29 -8.21
C TYR A 54 -7.56 -1.98 -9.12
N VAL A 55 -7.06 -2.83 -10.01
CA VAL A 55 -7.90 -3.61 -10.91
C VAL A 55 -7.88 -5.06 -10.44
N SER A 56 -8.97 -5.50 -9.82
CA SER A 56 -9.06 -6.83 -9.21
C SER A 56 -8.96 -7.97 -10.22
N LYS A 57 -9.51 -7.77 -11.40
CA LYS A 57 -9.50 -8.78 -12.46
C LYS A 57 -8.08 -9.21 -12.83
N THR A 58 -7.15 -8.28 -12.85
CA THR A 58 -5.75 -8.55 -13.19
C THR A 58 -4.83 -8.52 -11.98
N LYS A 59 -5.37 -8.27 -10.79
CA LYS A 59 -4.62 -8.13 -9.54
C LYS A 59 -3.48 -7.13 -9.70
N THR A 60 -3.80 -5.98 -10.29
CA THR A 60 -2.81 -4.96 -10.62
C THR A 60 -3.10 -3.64 -9.92
N MET A 61 -2.09 -3.11 -9.24
CA MET A 61 -2.09 -1.76 -8.69
C MET A 61 -1.50 -0.85 -9.76
N HIS A 62 -2.20 0.24 -10.07
CA HIS A 62 -1.73 1.22 -11.05
C HIS A 62 -1.47 2.54 -10.36
N VAL A 63 -0.39 3.22 -10.73
CA VAL A 63 -0.13 4.59 -10.28
C VAL A 63 0.04 5.46 -11.52
N MET A 64 -0.36 6.73 -11.39
CA MET A 64 -0.43 7.65 -12.53
C MET A 64 0.92 7.86 -13.21
N ASN A 65 1.98 8.02 -12.43
CA ASN A 65 3.33 8.21 -12.96
C ASN A 65 4.36 7.72 -11.94
N GLN A 66 5.63 7.81 -12.29
CA GLN A 66 6.70 7.29 -11.45
C GLN A 66 6.83 7.97 -10.09
N GLU A 67 6.40 9.22 -9.98
CA GLU A 67 6.46 9.93 -8.70
C GLU A 67 5.64 9.24 -7.62
N TYR A 68 4.56 8.57 -8.01
CA TYR A 68 3.67 7.91 -7.04
C TYR A 68 4.18 6.53 -6.60
N LEU A 69 5.25 6.02 -7.22
CA LEU A 69 5.84 4.74 -6.79
C LEU A 69 6.45 4.84 -5.40
N ASP A 70 6.88 6.03 -4.99
CA ASP A 70 7.43 6.24 -3.64
C ASP A 70 6.52 7.08 -2.77
N ASN A 71 5.22 7.07 -3.07
CA ASN A 71 4.21 7.73 -2.26
C ASN A 71 3.52 6.69 -1.36
N PRO A 72 3.84 6.66 -0.06
CA PRO A 72 3.29 5.63 0.82
C PRO A 72 1.77 5.59 0.87
N PHE A 73 1.11 6.75 0.87
CA PHE A 73 -0.34 6.79 0.94
C PHE A 73 -0.97 6.09 -0.28
N VAL A 74 -0.50 6.42 -1.48
CA VAL A 74 -1.07 5.85 -2.70
C VAL A 74 -0.81 4.34 -2.77
N ILE A 75 0.43 3.92 -2.53
CA ILE A 75 0.78 2.49 -2.60
C ILE A 75 -0.04 1.68 -1.59
N LEU A 76 -0.12 2.15 -0.35
CA LEU A 76 -0.83 1.42 0.71
C LEU A 76 -2.34 1.44 0.50
N HIS A 77 -2.89 2.55 0.01
CA HIS A 77 -4.30 2.66 -0.30
C HIS A 77 -4.70 1.62 -1.36
N GLU A 78 -3.92 1.53 -2.44
CA GLU A 78 -4.23 0.56 -3.50
C GLU A 78 -3.95 -0.87 -3.07
N PHE A 79 -2.92 -1.10 -2.26
CA PHE A 79 -2.68 -2.43 -1.71
C PHE A 79 -3.86 -2.88 -0.85
N TYR A 80 -4.49 -1.97 -0.10
CA TYR A 80 -5.67 -2.32 0.69
C TYR A 80 -6.80 -2.86 -0.19
N HIS A 81 -7.02 -2.28 -1.36
CA HIS A 81 -8.04 -2.79 -2.27
C HIS A 81 -7.71 -4.20 -2.75
N HIS A 82 -6.43 -4.50 -2.96
CA HIS A 82 -6.00 -5.86 -3.26
C HIS A 82 -6.28 -6.80 -2.08
N LEU A 83 -5.89 -6.36 -0.89
CA LEU A 83 -6.03 -7.15 0.34
C LEU A 83 -7.48 -7.55 0.58
N ARG A 84 -8.40 -6.61 0.49
CA ARG A 84 -9.81 -6.89 0.77
C ARG A 84 -10.46 -7.84 -0.24
N THR A 85 -9.93 -7.90 -1.46
CA THR A 85 -10.45 -8.83 -2.46
C THR A 85 -9.93 -10.24 -2.24
N GLN A 86 -8.85 -10.40 -1.49
CA GLN A 86 -8.21 -11.68 -1.25
C GLN A 86 -8.69 -12.34 0.05
N ASP A 87 -8.81 -11.59 1.13
CA ASP A 87 -9.05 -12.20 2.44
C ASP A 87 -10.48 -12.08 2.97
N ARG A 88 -11.30 -11.22 2.39
CA ARG A 88 -12.69 -10.98 2.81
C ARG A 88 -12.86 -10.48 4.24
N GLU A 89 -11.78 -10.34 4.99
CA GLU A 89 -11.82 -9.82 6.36
C GLU A 89 -11.84 -8.31 6.38
N HIS A 90 -11.22 -7.69 5.38
CA HIS A 90 -11.12 -6.24 5.30
C HIS A 90 -12.29 -5.65 4.51
N ARG A 91 -12.88 -4.60 5.06
CA ARG A 91 -14.01 -3.93 4.42
C ARG A 91 -13.56 -3.11 3.21
N GLY A 92 -14.40 -3.12 2.17
CA GLY A 92 -14.01 -2.57 0.88
C GLY A 92 -14.50 -1.17 0.61
N THR A 93 -14.14 -0.20 1.42
CA THR A 93 -14.50 1.19 1.16
C THR A 93 -13.26 2.07 1.11
N GLU A 94 -13.40 3.22 0.45
CA GLU A 94 -12.32 4.22 0.39
C GLU A 94 -11.93 4.69 1.78
N LYS A 95 -12.90 4.79 2.69
CA LYS A 95 -12.66 5.17 4.07
C LYS A 95 -11.69 4.21 4.75
N TYR A 96 -11.91 2.91 4.57
CA TYR A 96 -11.05 1.91 5.20
C TYR A 96 -9.68 1.83 4.53
N ALA A 97 -9.62 2.06 3.22
CA ALA A 97 -8.35 2.12 2.51
C ALA A 97 -7.50 3.30 2.99
N ASN A 98 -8.14 4.46 3.18
CA ASN A 98 -7.46 5.64 3.73
C ASN A 98 -6.94 5.37 5.13
N LYS A 99 -7.78 4.77 5.98
CA LYS A 99 -7.40 4.47 7.35
C LYS A 99 -6.22 3.50 7.41
N PHE A 100 -6.24 2.48 6.56
CA PHE A 100 -5.15 1.51 6.47
C PHE A 100 -3.83 2.22 6.15
N ALA A 101 -3.82 3.06 5.12
CA ALA A 101 -2.63 3.79 4.72
C ALA A 101 -2.16 4.75 5.82
N GLU A 102 -3.10 5.45 6.46
CA GLU A 102 -2.78 6.40 7.53
C GLU A 102 -2.16 5.73 8.74
N GLU A 103 -2.60 4.52 9.08
CA GLU A 103 -2.03 3.78 10.22
C GLU A 103 -0.55 3.44 9.98
N PHE A 104 -0.19 3.06 8.77
CA PHE A 104 1.21 2.80 8.42
C PHE A 104 2.04 4.07 8.53
N ILE A 105 1.52 5.17 7.96
CA ILE A 105 2.23 6.46 7.94
C ILE A 105 2.39 6.99 9.36
N GLU A 106 1.37 6.85 10.18
CA GLU A 106 1.43 7.27 11.58
C GLU A 106 2.49 6.50 12.35
N ALA A 107 2.58 5.19 12.12
CA ALA A 107 3.61 4.37 12.75
C ALA A 107 5.01 4.85 12.37
N PHE A 108 5.21 5.19 11.10
CA PHE A 108 6.49 5.71 10.63
C PHE A 108 6.82 7.04 11.29
N LYS A 109 5.86 7.96 11.33
CA LYS A 109 6.07 9.29 11.94
C LYS A 109 6.41 9.17 13.41
N THR A 110 5.69 8.34 14.14
CA THR A 110 5.94 8.14 15.57
C THR A 110 7.35 7.60 15.81
N LEU A 111 7.76 6.64 15.00
CA LEU A 111 9.10 6.07 15.14
C LEU A 111 10.19 7.11 14.84
N GLN A 112 9.96 7.97 13.84
CA GLN A 112 10.90 9.05 13.53
C GLN A 112 11.02 10.04 14.68
N GLU A 113 9.92 10.37 15.32
CA GLU A 113 9.90 11.29 16.46
C GLU A 113 10.61 10.73 17.67
N MET A 114 10.71 9.42 17.80
CA MET A 114 11.37 8.75 18.91
C MET A 114 12.88 8.65 18.72
N SER A 115 13.36 8.86 17.54
CA SER A 115 14.81 8.79 17.26
C SER A 115 15.51 10.15 17.28
#